data_91fd368cb55637fe3cf6ad10d9fe391c
#
_entry.id   91fd368cb55637fe3cf6ad10d9fe391c
#
_cell.length_a   1.000
_cell.length_b   1.000
_cell.length_c   1.000
_cell.angle_alpha   90.00
_cell.angle_beta   90.00
_cell.angle_gamma   90.00
#
_symmetry.space_group_name_H-M   'P 1'
#
loop_
_entity.id
_entity.type
_entity.pdbx_description
1 polymer ?
#
loop_
_entity_poly.entity_id
_entity_poly.type
_entity_poly.pdbx_seq_one_letter_code
_entity_poly.pdbx_strand_id
1 'polypeptide(L)'
;MTSSNDKKTIKIAIVAGEKSGDELGAPLMHFLKANHPNIEFIGVGGPRMISEGLNSFFEMSEISVMGIIEPLLNLRRLLKLRKSLKGFLERENPDIFIGIDSPDFNIPVAKFLKNKLDIPTVQYVSPSVWAWRKGRVKSMEKCIDQVLTLFPFEKRAYSDSTIDVCYVGHPLAYSCLLYTSPSPRD
;
A
#
# COMPACT_ATOMS: atom_id res chain seq x y z
N MET A 1 34.70 13.55 21.14
CA MET A 1 34.20 12.19 20.77
C MET A 1 32.70 12.26 20.57
N THR A 2 32.27 12.61 19.38
CA THR A 2 30.84 12.68 19.00
C THR A 2 30.41 11.27 18.59
N SER A 3 29.59 10.66 19.45
CA SER A 3 28.91 9.40 19.14
C SER A 3 28.05 9.63 17.89
N SER A 4 28.49 9.14 16.74
CA SER A 4 27.65 9.01 15.57
C SER A 4 26.56 7.98 15.91
N ASN A 5 25.39 8.50 16.23
CA ASN A 5 24.17 7.71 16.37
C ASN A 5 23.84 7.19 14.96
N ASP A 6 24.37 6.04 14.58
CA ASP A 6 23.99 5.31 13.37
C ASP A 6 22.51 4.98 13.48
N LYS A 7 21.64 5.93 13.08
CA LYS A 7 20.20 5.68 12.99
C LYS A 7 20.00 4.60 11.92
N LYS A 8 19.67 3.40 12.35
CA LYS A 8 19.32 2.27 11.48
C LYS A 8 18.36 2.76 10.38
N THR A 9 18.67 2.52 9.13
CA THR A 9 17.78 2.80 8.00
C THR A 9 16.56 1.88 8.12
N ILE A 10 15.37 2.46 8.05
CA ILE A 10 14.10 1.72 8.04
C ILE A 10 13.77 1.41 6.59
N LYS A 11 13.67 0.13 6.25
CA LYS A 11 13.33 -0.32 4.90
C LYS A 11 11.84 -0.63 4.83
N ILE A 12 11.11 0.12 4.03
CA ILE A 12 9.66 -0.03 3.83
C ILE A 12 9.39 -0.68 2.47
N ALA A 13 8.78 -1.87 2.49
CA ALA A 13 8.23 -2.46 1.29
C ALA A 13 6.85 -1.84 1.01
N ILE A 14 6.68 -1.20 -0.15
CA ILE A 14 5.42 -0.54 -0.53
C ILE A 14 4.99 -1.00 -1.92
N VAL A 15 3.71 -1.36 -2.08
CA VAL A 15 3.21 -1.91 -3.34
C VAL A 15 1.89 -1.28 -3.73
N ALA A 16 1.88 -0.60 -4.88
CA ALA A 16 0.70 -0.09 -5.56
C ALA A 16 0.54 -0.81 -6.92
N GLY A 17 -0.65 -1.31 -7.20
CA GLY A 17 -0.93 -2.04 -8.45
C GLY A 17 -1.59 -1.20 -9.53
N GLU A 18 -2.06 0.01 -9.22
CA GLU A 18 -2.83 0.86 -10.11
C GLU A 18 -2.49 2.34 -9.90
N LYS A 19 -2.87 3.18 -10.88
CA LYS A 19 -2.63 4.63 -10.85
C LYS A 19 -3.21 5.29 -9.59
N SER A 20 -4.39 4.85 -9.14
CA SER A 20 -4.99 5.31 -7.89
C SER A 20 -4.09 5.06 -6.68
N GLY A 21 -3.46 3.89 -6.64
CA GLY A 21 -2.50 3.53 -5.60
C GLY A 21 -1.21 4.36 -5.65
N ASP A 22 -0.71 4.67 -6.84
CA ASP A 22 0.44 5.57 -7.04
C ASP A 22 0.15 7.00 -6.56
N GLU A 23 -1.07 7.49 -6.83
CA GLU A 23 -1.52 8.81 -6.37
C GLU A 23 -1.68 8.90 -4.84
N LEU A 24 -1.98 7.80 -4.18
CA LEU A 24 -2.06 7.72 -2.72
C LEU A 24 -0.69 7.45 -2.07
N GLY A 25 0.14 6.65 -2.73
CA GLY A 25 1.44 6.23 -2.22
C GLY A 25 2.47 7.35 -2.19
N ALA A 26 2.53 8.18 -3.24
CA ALA A 26 3.52 9.25 -3.33
C ALA A 26 3.42 10.28 -2.18
N PRO A 27 2.24 10.84 -1.83
CA PRO A 27 2.12 11.72 -0.67
C PRO A 27 2.45 11.03 0.66
N LEU A 28 2.10 9.76 0.82
CA LEU A 28 2.47 8.99 2.00
C LEU A 28 3.99 8.86 2.14
N MET A 29 4.68 8.50 1.06
CA MET A 29 6.14 8.40 1.03
C MET A 29 6.82 9.74 1.32
N HIS A 30 6.32 10.81 0.69
CA HIS A 30 6.80 12.18 0.94
C HIS A 30 6.72 12.55 2.43
N PHE A 31 5.56 12.34 3.04
CA PHE A 31 5.34 12.63 4.46
C PHE A 31 6.25 11.78 5.37
N LEU A 32 6.39 10.49 5.08
CA LEU A 32 7.24 9.60 5.86
C LEU A 32 8.71 10.03 5.80
N LYS A 33 9.22 10.39 4.62
CA LYS A 33 10.61 10.89 4.45
C LYS A 33 10.85 12.22 5.15
N ALA A 34 9.87 13.13 5.09
CA ALA A 34 9.98 14.43 5.76
C ALA A 34 10.12 14.28 7.28
N ASN A 35 9.49 13.28 7.87
CA ASN A 35 9.52 13.03 9.32
C ASN A 35 10.62 12.05 9.74
N HIS A 36 11.06 11.17 8.83
CA HIS A 36 12.06 10.14 9.07
C HIS A 36 13.03 10.07 7.89
N PRO A 37 14.11 10.86 7.88
CA PRO A 37 15.01 10.96 6.73
C PRO A 37 15.76 9.66 6.38
N ASN A 38 15.86 8.72 7.33
CA ASN A 38 16.54 7.43 7.15
C ASN A 38 15.55 6.33 6.73
N ILE A 39 14.71 6.59 5.73
CA ILE A 39 13.79 5.59 5.16
C ILE A 39 14.24 5.24 3.74
N GLU A 40 14.25 3.96 3.44
CA GLU A 40 14.40 3.39 2.10
C GLU A 40 13.07 2.75 1.68
N PHE A 41 12.59 3.06 0.47
CA PHE A 41 11.39 2.47 -0.10
C PHE A 41 11.75 1.50 -1.22
N ILE A 42 11.23 0.28 -1.12
CA ILE A 42 11.37 -0.77 -2.11
C ILE A 42 9.99 -1.35 -2.46
N GLY A 43 9.82 -1.92 -3.63
CA GLY A 43 8.57 -2.60 -3.97
C GLY A 43 8.09 -2.36 -5.38
N VAL A 44 6.83 -1.94 -5.55
CA VAL A 44 6.24 -1.65 -6.86
C VAL A 44 5.35 -0.41 -6.75
N GLY A 45 5.55 0.53 -7.66
CA GLY A 45 4.74 1.73 -7.76
C GLY A 45 4.88 2.40 -9.11
N GLY A 46 4.11 3.45 -9.31
CA GLY A 46 4.11 4.24 -10.54
C GLY A 46 5.11 5.40 -10.50
N PRO A 47 5.05 6.26 -11.54
CA PRO A 47 5.99 7.37 -11.70
C PRO A 47 6.03 8.34 -10.51
N ARG A 48 4.88 8.57 -9.85
CA ARG A 48 4.82 9.47 -8.69
C ARG A 48 5.56 8.92 -7.48
N MET A 49 5.36 7.63 -7.17
CA MET A 49 6.10 6.97 -6.08
C MET A 49 7.60 6.87 -6.41
N ILE A 50 7.95 6.61 -7.67
CA ILE A 50 9.35 6.60 -8.12
C ILE A 50 9.98 7.98 -7.93
N SER A 51 9.28 9.07 -8.24
CA SER A 51 9.79 10.44 -8.01
C SER A 51 10.01 10.76 -6.53
N GLU A 52 9.28 10.10 -5.62
CA GLU A 52 9.52 10.17 -4.18
C GLU A 52 10.62 9.21 -3.70
N GLY A 53 11.29 8.50 -4.61
CA GLY A 53 12.45 7.65 -4.33
C GLY A 53 12.12 6.19 -4.05
N LEU A 54 11.02 5.68 -4.61
CA LEU A 54 10.76 4.24 -4.64
C LEU A 54 11.74 3.54 -5.57
N ASN A 55 12.45 2.54 -5.06
CA ASN A 55 13.15 1.56 -5.87
C ASN A 55 12.15 0.49 -6.32
N SER A 56 11.60 0.66 -7.52
CA SER A 56 10.56 -0.23 -8.06
C SER A 56 11.17 -1.47 -8.69
N PHE A 57 10.73 -2.65 -8.25
CA PHE A 57 11.25 -3.94 -8.70
C PHE A 57 10.83 -4.29 -10.14
N PHE A 58 9.63 -3.85 -10.56
CA PHE A 58 9.15 -3.91 -11.95
C PHE A 58 8.15 -2.78 -12.20
N GLU A 59 7.76 -2.59 -13.45
CA GLU A 59 6.80 -1.55 -13.81
C GLU A 59 5.40 -1.86 -13.28
N MET A 60 4.76 -0.88 -12.63
CA MET A 60 3.39 -1.00 -12.09
C MET A 60 2.37 -1.40 -13.18
N SER A 61 2.59 -0.97 -14.43
CA SER A 61 1.77 -1.34 -15.59
C SER A 61 1.62 -2.85 -15.76
N GLU A 62 2.60 -3.63 -15.33
CA GLU A 62 2.52 -5.09 -15.39
C GLU A 62 1.45 -5.70 -14.50
N ILE A 63 1.06 -5.00 -13.43
CA ILE A 63 -0.07 -5.38 -12.57
C ILE A 63 -1.38 -4.82 -13.11
N SER A 64 -1.41 -3.54 -13.53
CA SER A 64 -2.63 -2.82 -13.89
C SER A 64 -3.29 -3.27 -15.19
N VAL A 65 -2.51 -3.66 -16.19
CA VAL A 65 -3.02 -4.15 -17.49
C VAL A 65 -3.88 -5.41 -17.36
N MET A 66 -3.82 -6.08 -16.22
CA MET A 66 -4.50 -7.37 -16.00
C MET A 66 -5.96 -7.26 -15.55
N GLY A 67 -6.44 -6.06 -15.21
CA GLY A 67 -7.83 -5.86 -14.74
C GLY A 67 -8.88 -5.80 -15.84
N ILE A 68 -8.51 -5.59 -17.10
CA ILE A 68 -9.45 -5.16 -18.15
C ILE A 68 -9.63 -6.18 -19.27
N ILE A 69 -8.64 -7.03 -19.56
CA ILE A 69 -8.70 -7.94 -20.71
C ILE A 69 -8.33 -9.38 -20.33
N GLU A 70 -9.28 -10.31 -20.40
CA GLU A 70 -9.15 -11.76 -20.22
C GLU A 70 -8.56 -12.26 -18.88
N PRO A 71 -9.40 -12.51 -17.88
CA PRO A 71 -8.94 -12.91 -16.52
C PRO A 71 -8.12 -14.21 -16.45
N LEU A 72 -8.32 -15.15 -17.36
CA LEU A 72 -7.70 -16.49 -17.27
C LEU A 72 -6.27 -16.59 -17.81
N LEU A 73 -5.96 -15.91 -18.92
CA LEU A 73 -4.59 -15.90 -19.48
C LEU A 73 -3.64 -15.08 -18.63
N ASN A 74 -4.15 -14.02 -18.03
CA ASN A 74 -3.37 -13.08 -17.19
C ASN A 74 -3.10 -13.62 -15.78
N LEU A 75 -3.91 -14.55 -15.26
CA LEU A 75 -3.74 -15.09 -13.91
C LEU A 75 -2.36 -15.76 -13.70
N ARG A 76 -1.88 -16.53 -14.67
CA ARG A 76 -0.56 -17.17 -14.60
C ARG A 76 0.57 -16.14 -14.54
N ARG A 77 0.45 -15.05 -15.31
CA ARG A 77 1.44 -13.96 -15.30
C ARG A 77 1.41 -13.23 -13.95
N LEU A 78 0.21 -12.92 -13.44
CA LEU A 78 0.04 -12.28 -12.13
C LEU A 78 0.65 -13.12 -10.99
N LEU A 79 0.43 -14.43 -11.03
CA LEU A 79 1.01 -15.35 -10.05
C LEU A 79 2.54 -15.39 -10.14
N LYS A 80 3.12 -15.35 -11.36
CA LYS A 80 4.56 -15.27 -11.55
C LYS A 80 5.14 -13.96 -11.00
N LEU A 81 4.54 -12.80 -11.34
CA LEU A 81 4.96 -11.50 -10.82
C LEU A 81 4.91 -11.45 -9.29
N ARG A 82 3.81 -11.94 -8.71
CA ARG A 82 3.66 -12.04 -7.26
C ARG A 82 4.72 -12.95 -6.63
N LYS A 83 5.04 -14.08 -7.27
CA LYS A 83 6.10 -14.98 -6.79
C LYS A 83 7.47 -14.31 -6.84
N SER A 84 7.78 -13.60 -7.93
CA SER A 84 9.03 -12.88 -8.10
C SER A 84 9.16 -11.75 -7.06
N LEU A 85 8.08 -10.98 -6.85
CA LEU A 85 8.06 -9.93 -5.85
C LEU A 85 8.27 -10.47 -4.43
N LYS A 86 7.61 -11.58 -4.07
CA LYS A 86 7.80 -12.23 -2.77
C LYS A 86 9.25 -12.63 -2.54
N GLY A 87 9.89 -13.25 -3.54
CA GLY A 87 11.30 -13.63 -3.46
C GLY A 87 12.26 -12.43 -3.40
N PHE A 88 11.93 -11.32 -4.06
CA PHE A 88 12.66 -10.06 -3.95
C PHE A 88 12.54 -9.49 -2.53
N LEU A 89 11.32 -9.32 -2.02
CA LEU A 89 11.08 -8.76 -0.69
C LEU A 89 11.64 -9.63 0.44
N GLU A 90 11.63 -10.96 0.28
CA GLU A 90 12.25 -11.88 1.25
C GLU A 90 13.77 -11.64 1.35
N ARG A 91 14.46 -11.43 0.21
CA ARG A 91 15.90 -11.12 0.21
C ARG A 91 16.22 -9.73 0.76
N GLU A 92 15.38 -8.75 0.43
CA GLU A 92 15.56 -7.37 0.90
C GLU A 92 15.28 -7.20 2.38
N ASN A 93 14.53 -8.13 2.98
CA ASN A 93 14.21 -8.17 4.41
C ASN A 93 13.70 -6.83 4.96
N PRO A 94 12.56 -6.29 4.46
CA PRO A 94 12.02 -5.02 4.91
C PRO A 94 11.57 -5.06 6.37
N ASP A 95 11.55 -3.90 7.01
CA ASP A 95 11.07 -3.76 8.40
C ASP A 95 9.53 -3.68 8.47
N ILE A 96 8.85 -3.29 7.39
CA ILE A 96 7.38 -3.18 7.30
C ILE A 96 6.92 -3.36 5.85
N PHE A 97 5.71 -3.86 5.66
CA PHE A 97 5.02 -3.95 4.36
C PHE A 97 3.78 -3.08 4.32
N ILE A 98 3.62 -2.28 3.26
CA ILE A 98 2.43 -1.45 2.98
C ILE A 98 1.88 -1.83 1.61
N GLY A 99 0.70 -2.45 1.57
CA GLY A 99 -0.05 -2.66 0.34
C GLY A 99 -1.03 -1.52 0.11
N ILE A 100 -0.97 -0.86 -1.03
CA ILE A 100 -1.89 0.23 -1.38
C ILE A 100 -2.89 -0.27 -2.40
N ASP A 101 -4.18 -0.17 -2.06
CA ASP A 101 -5.26 -0.65 -2.92
C ASP A 101 -5.04 -2.10 -3.38
N SER A 102 -5.54 -2.53 -4.53
CA SER A 102 -5.28 -3.84 -5.17
C SER A 102 -5.20 -5.03 -4.20
N PRO A 103 -6.22 -5.25 -3.34
CA PRO A 103 -6.13 -6.22 -2.24
C PRO A 103 -5.93 -7.66 -2.71
N ASP A 104 -6.41 -8.00 -3.91
CA ASP A 104 -6.24 -9.34 -4.49
C ASP A 104 -4.77 -9.62 -4.87
N PHE A 105 -3.97 -8.57 -5.09
CA PHE A 105 -2.52 -8.69 -5.27
C PHE A 105 -1.78 -8.60 -3.94
N ASN A 106 -2.09 -7.60 -3.12
CA ASN A 106 -1.33 -7.23 -1.93
C ASN A 106 -1.52 -8.18 -0.75
N ILE A 107 -2.76 -8.64 -0.45
CA ILE A 107 -3.03 -9.54 0.68
C ILE A 107 -2.21 -10.84 0.63
N PRO A 108 -2.09 -11.54 -0.53
CA PRO A 108 -1.22 -12.71 -0.61
C PRO A 108 0.29 -12.41 -0.47
N VAL A 109 0.75 -11.20 -0.76
CA VAL A 109 2.13 -10.75 -0.50
C VAL A 109 2.31 -10.52 1.00
N ALA A 110 1.41 -9.75 1.63
CA ALA A 110 1.40 -9.51 3.07
C ALA A 110 1.41 -10.82 3.86
N LYS A 111 0.53 -11.78 3.50
CA LYS A 111 0.48 -13.10 4.13
C LYS A 111 1.81 -13.86 4.04
N PHE A 112 2.48 -13.78 2.91
CA PHE A 112 3.79 -14.42 2.75
C PHE A 112 4.83 -13.78 3.66
N LEU A 113 4.92 -12.44 3.67
CA LEU A 113 5.89 -11.70 4.48
C LEU A 113 5.62 -11.86 5.97
N LYS A 114 4.35 -11.82 6.40
CA LYS A 114 3.96 -12.08 7.78
C LYS A 114 4.41 -13.46 8.25
N ASN A 115 4.19 -14.49 7.43
CA ASN A 115 4.56 -15.87 7.79
C ASN A 115 6.08 -16.14 7.72
N LYS A 116 6.82 -15.42 6.88
CA LYS A 116 8.25 -15.66 6.65
C LYS A 116 9.16 -14.79 7.49
N LEU A 117 8.80 -13.51 7.66
CA LEU A 117 9.64 -12.49 8.27
C LEU A 117 9.02 -11.92 9.56
N ASP A 118 7.75 -12.24 9.84
CA ASP A 118 6.95 -11.73 10.97
C ASP A 118 6.98 -10.20 11.10
N ILE A 119 7.02 -9.50 9.96
CA ILE A 119 7.03 -8.05 9.91
C ILE A 119 5.61 -7.47 10.03
N PRO A 120 5.47 -6.22 10.51
CA PRO A 120 4.20 -5.48 10.44
C PRO A 120 3.70 -5.33 9.02
N THR A 121 2.39 -5.48 8.84
CA THR A 121 1.73 -5.41 7.55
C THR A 121 0.55 -4.46 7.57
N VAL A 122 0.53 -3.52 6.62
CA VAL A 122 -0.48 -2.48 6.53
C VAL A 122 -1.18 -2.57 5.16
N GLN A 123 -2.50 -2.48 5.16
CA GLN A 123 -3.30 -2.29 3.96
C GLN A 123 -3.82 -0.86 3.94
N TYR A 124 -3.33 -0.04 3.03
CA TYR A 124 -3.84 1.31 2.77
C TYR A 124 -4.92 1.23 1.68
N VAL A 125 -6.07 1.75 1.95
CA VAL A 125 -7.36 1.55 1.31
C VAL A 125 -7.99 0.22 1.70
N SER A 126 -9.11 0.31 2.41
CA SER A 126 -9.92 -0.85 2.77
C SER A 126 -10.47 -1.53 1.51
N PRO A 127 -10.32 -2.85 1.35
CA PRO A 127 -11.12 -3.56 0.37
C PRO A 127 -12.60 -3.30 0.62
N SER A 128 -13.44 -3.32 -0.43
CA SER A 128 -14.89 -3.09 -0.32
C SER A 128 -15.62 -4.19 0.46
N VAL A 129 -15.12 -4.53 1.65
CA VAL A 129 -15.65 -5.60 2.52
C VAL A 129 -17.04 -5.24 3.09
N TRP A 130 -17.34 -3.97 3.19
CA TRP A 130 -18.62 -3.44 3.62
C TRP A 130 -19.74 -3.72 2.62
N ALA A 131 -19.43 -3.85 1.33
CA ALA A 131 -20.41 -4.05 0.26
C ALA A 131 -20.62 -5.52 -0.11
N TRP A 132 -19.53 -6.33 -0.24
CA TRP A 132 -19.60 -7.59 -0.98
C TRP A 132 -18.97 -8.81 -0.29
N ARG A 133 -17.97 -8.67 0.58
CA ARG A 133 -17.11 -9.77 1.02
C ARG A 133 -16.78 -9.74 2.51
N LYS A 134 -17.78 -9.81 3.38
CA LYS A 134 -17.59 -9.88 4.84
C LYS A 134 -16.59 -10.98 5.28
N GLY A 135 -16.56 -12.12 4.58
CA GLY A 135 -15.60 -13.20 4.84
C GLY A 135 -14.14 -12.85 4.55
N ARG A 136 -13.86 -11.76 3.77
CA ARG A 136 -12.49 -11.32 3.48
C ARG A 136 -11.80 -10.78 4.73
N VAL A 137 -12.52 -10.12 5.64
CA VAL A 137 -11.98 -9.60 6.90
C VAL A 137 -11.31 -10.73 7.68
N LYS A 138 -12.01 -11.89 7.85
CA LYS A 138 -11.44 -13.05 8.56
C LYS A 138 -10.17 -13.61 7.91
N SER A 139 -10.04 -13.49 6.60
CA SER A 139 -8.81 -13.91 5.91
C SER A 139 -7.68 -12.89 6.06
N MET A 140 -8.02 -11.60 6.17
CA MET A 140 -7.08 -10.51 6.40
C MET A 140 -6.52 -10.51 7.83
N GLU A 141 -7.31 -10.86 8.84
CA GLU A 141 -6.86 -10.96 10.25
C GLU A 141 -5.61 -11.82 10.44
N LYS A 142 -5.40 -12.77 9.55
CA LYS A 142 -4.24 -13.68 9.59
C LYS A 142 -2.96 -13.08 9.04
N CYS A 143 -3.03 -11.89 8.44
CA CYS A 143 -1.90 -11.37 7.69
C CYS A 143 -1.87 -9.84 7.52
N ILE A 144 -2.84 -9.12 8.04
CA ILE A 144 -2.89 -7.65 8.05
C ILE A 144 -3.03 -7.21 9.49
N ASP A 145 -2.07 -6.44 9.97
CA ASP A 145 -2.08 -5.89 11.32
C ASP A 145 -2.90 -4.61 11.38
N GLN A 146 -2.81 -3.76 10.33
CA GLN A 146 -3.50 -2.48 10.30
C GLN A 146 -4.12 -2.19 8.93
N VAL A 147 -5.31 -1.59 8.94
CA VAL A 147 -5.98 -1.05 7.75
C VAL A 147 -6.13 0.46 7.89
N LEU A 148 -5.66 1.20 6.88
CA LEU A 148 -5.88 2.64 6.75
C LEU A 148 -7.08 2.86 5.84
N THR A 149 -8.16 3.46 6.37
CA THR A 149 -9.41 3.68 5.64
C THR A 149 -9.52 5.12 5.12
N LEU A 150 -10.11 5.27 3.94
CA LEU A 150 -10.36 6.58 3.31
C LEU A 150 -11.67 7.22 3.77
N PHE A 151 -12.61 6.39 4.26
CA PHE A 151 -13.92 6.86 4.69
C PHE A 151 -14.24 6.39 6.11
N PRO A 152 -14.89 7.24 6.95
CA PRO A 152 -15.12 6.93 8.35
C PRO A 152 -16.07 5.75 8.57
N PHE A 153 -16.98 5.48 7.63
CA PHE A 153 -17.95 4.38 7.73
C PHE A 153 -17.31 2.99 7.54
N GLU A 154 -16.15 2.91 6.88
CA GLU A 154 -15.46 1.64 6.59
C GLU A 154 -15.01 0.93 7.88
N LYS A 155 -14.70 1.69 8.93
CA LYS A 155 -14.31 1.15 10.23
C LYS A 155 -15.33 0.16 10.80
N ARG A 156 -16.63 0.37 10.53
CA ARG A 156 -17.72 -0.52 11.01
C ARG A 156 -17.62 -1.94 10.45
N ALA A 157 -17.01 -2.12 9.29
CA ALA A 157 -16.85 -3.45 8.69
C ALA A 157 -15.83 -4.34 9.43
N TYR A 158 -15.05 -3.75 10.33
CA TYR A 158 -14.01 -4.40 11.10
C TYR A 158 -14.33 -4.50 12.60
N SER A 159 -15.58 -4.17 13.03
CA SER A 159 -15.96 -4.14 14.45
C SER A 159 -15.71 -5.46 15.19
N ASP A 160 -15.84 -6.58 14.48
CA ASP A 160 -15.68 -7.93 15.02
C ASP A 160 -14.33 -8.55 14.64
N SER A 161 -13.34 -7.72 14.28
CA SER A 161 -12.01 -8.19 13.86
C SER A 161 -10.91 -7.71 14.80
N THR A 162 -9.78 -8.42 14.79
CA THR A 162 -8.57 -8.05 15.52
C THR A 162 -7.68 -7.06 14.79
N ILE A 163 -8.04 -6.68 13.56
CA ILE A 163 -7.28 -5.73 12.74
C ILE A 163 -7.42 -4.32 13.32
N ASP A 164 -6.31 -3.65 13.53
CA ASP A 164 -6.33 -2.23 13.88
C ASP A 164 -6.79 -1.40 12.67
N VAL A 165 -7.74 -0.48 12.88
CA VAL A 165 -8.32 0.32 11.80
C VAL A 165 -8.22 1.80 12.10
N CYS A 166 -7.46 2.50 11.27
CA CYS A 166 -7.27 3.95 11.36
C CYS A 166 -7.96 4.65 10.17
N TYR A 167 -8.82 5.62 10.46
CA TYR A 167 -9.36 6.51 9.45
C TYR A 167 -8.35 7.63 9.17
N VAL A 168 -7.86 7.71 7.93
CA VAL A 168 -6.84 8.69 7.51
C VAL A 168 -7.39 9.76 6.56
N GLY A 169 -8.61 9.59 6.06
CA GLY A 169 -9.20 10.49 5.06
C GLY A 169 -8.68 10.27 3.64
N HIS A 170 -9.35 10.89 2.69
CA HIS A 170 -8.94 10.84 1.29
C HIS A 170 -8.10 12.07 0.94
N PRO A 171 -6.87 11.93 0.40
CA PRO A 171 -5.99 13.06 0.10
C PRO A 171 -6.61 14.11 -0.82
N LEU A 172 -7.48 13.71 -1.76
CA LEU A 172 -8.18 14.64 -2.64
C LEU A 172 -9.09 15.62 -1.88
N ALA A 173 -9.59 15.27 -0.71
CA ALA A 173 -10.39 16.19 0.10
C ALA A 173 -9.59 17.43 0.52
N TYR A 174 -8.29 17.28 0.74
CA TYR A 174 -7.40 18.38 1.08
C TYR A 174 -6.92 19.14 -0.16
N SER A 175 -6.74 18.46 -1.29
CA SER A 175 -6.30 19.09 -2.54
C SER A 175 -7.41 19.92 -3.20
N CYS A 176 -8.68 19.51 -3.09
CA CYS A 176 -9.82 20.20 -3.66
C CYS A 176 -10.10 21.55 -2.98
N LEU A 177 -9.80 21.69 -1.69
CA LEU A 177 -10.00 22.93 -0.94
C LEU A 177 -9.05 24.07 -1.39
N LEU A 178 -7.95 23.75 -2.06
CA LEU A 178 -7.02 24.73 -2.63
C LEU A 178 -7.47 25.27 -3.99
N TYR A 179 -8.47 24.66 -4.64
CA TYR A 179 -8.97 25.05 -5.96
C TYR A 179 -10.34 25.73 -5.97
N THR A 180 -10.91 26.07 -4.83
CA THR A 180 -12.05 26.98 -4.77
C THR A 180 -11.56 28.42 -4.94
N SER A 181 -11.17 28.75 -6.18
CA SER A 181 -11.11 30.13 -6.62
C SER A 181 -12.52 30.71 -6.55
N PRO A 182 -12.74 31.92 -5.98
CA PRO A 182 -14.05 32.52 -6.02
C PRO A 182 -14.49 32.67 -7.47
N SER A 183 -15.68 32.18 -7.77
CA SER A 183 -16.29 32.33 -9.09
C SER A 183 -16.35 33.83 -9.43
N PRO A 184 -15.87 34.28 -10.60
CA PRO A 184 -16.08 35.65 -11.03
C PRO A 184 -17.52 35.76 -11.55
N ARG A 185 -18.47 35.88 -10.62
CA ARG A 185 -19.84 36.28 -10.86
C ARG A 185 -20.29 37.09 -9.68
N ASP A 186 -19.97 38.38 -9.77
CA ASP A 186 -20.77 39.53 -9.37
C ASP A 186 -20.26 40.74 -10.14
#